data_868eb9ad40d484fb370a9134cebca9d3
#
_entry.id   868eb9ad40d484fb370a9134cebca9d3
#
_cell.length_a   1.000
_cell.length_b   1.000
_cell.length_c   1.000
_cell.angle_alpha   90.00
_cell.angle_beta   90.00
_cell.angle_gamma   90.00
#
_symmetry.space_group_name_H-M   'P 1'
#
loop_
_entity.id
_entity.type
_entity.pdbx_description
1 polymer ?
#
loop_
_entity_poly.entity_id
_entity_poly.type
_entity_poly.pdbx_seq_one_letter_code
_entity_poly.pdbx_strand_id
1 'polypeptide(L)'
;YGAPEYIVRDLFREENGWWDRNPTTLHPASPDAAAAAVRSAISDSGAVLERARELADAGDTQLALHVIDLLALDAGEDPDVVEARALKAELCRSRAGEIEPFVSKSCYQSSARLLGDGHTSWTNLG
;
A
#
# COMPACT_ATOMS: atom_id res chain seq x y z
N TYR A 1 8.85 25.75 -15.89
CA TYR A 1 7.68 24.88 -15.88
C TYR A 1 6.64 25.40 -16.84
N GLY A 2 6.32 24.65 -17.86
CA GLY A 2 5.33 25.05 -18.84
C GLY A 2 3.99 24.36 -18.68
N ALA A 3 3.96 23.20 -18.05
CA ALA A 3 2.74 22.40 -17.97
C ALA A 3 1.96 22.67 -16.68
N PRO A 4 0.64 22.94 -16.77
CA PRO A 4 -0.17 23.21 -15.59
C PRO A 4 -0.13 22.09 -14.55
N GLU A 5 -0.20 20.84 -14.96
CA GLU A 5 -0.14 19.72 -14.02
C GLU A 5 1.20 19.66 -13.29
N TYR A 6 2.26 20.11 -13.91
CA TYR A 6 3.57 20.18 -13.28
C TYR A 6 3.57 21.19 -12.14
N ILE A 7 2.98 22.35 -12.37
CA ILE A 7 2.85 23.40 -11.36
C ILE A 7 1.98 22.91 -10.20
N VAL A 8 0.86 22.24 -10.50
CA VAL A 8 -0.03 21.69 -9.48
C VAL A 8 0.70 20.69 -8.59
N ARG A 9 1.52 19.81 -9.16
CA ARG A 9 2.28 18.85 -8.39
C ARG A 9 3.34 19.51 -7.52
N ASP A 10 3.95 20.58 -7.98
CA ASP A 10 4.91 21.34 -7.18
C ASP A 10 4.23 21.98 -5.97
N LEU A 11 3.07 22.56 -6.15
CA LEU A 11 2.29 23.13 -5.05
C LEU A 11 1.88 22.04 -4.05
N PHE A 12 1.39 20.93 -4.56
CA PHE A 12 1.02 19.80 -3.73
C PHE A 12 2.21 19.30 -2.91
N ARG A 13 3.37 19.24 -3.52
CA ARG A 13 4.60 18.81 -2.86
C ARG A 13 4.99 19.74 -1.71
N GLU A 14 4.81 21.06 -1.89
CA GLU A 14 5.10 22.03 -0.84
C GLU A 14 4.18 21.82 0.39
N GLU A 15 2.93 21.44 0.17
CA GLU A 15 1.97 21.21 1.24
C GLU A 15 2.15 19.85 1.91
N ASN A 16 2.48 18.82 1.14
CA ASN A 16 2.41 17.42 1.56
C ASN A 16 3.76 16.71 1.60
N GLY A 17 4.83 17.45 1.45
CA GLY A 17 6.18 16.90 1.45
C GLY A 17 6.81 16.97 0.06
N TRP A 18 7.95 16.36 -0.04
CA TRP A 18 8.76 16.45 -1.25
C TRP A 18 8.39 15.36 -2.23
N TRP A 19 8.45 15.69 -3.53
CA TRP A 19 8.42 14.68 -4.57
C TRP A 19 9.66 13.78 -4.42
N ASP A 20 9.46 12.47 -4.46
CA ASP A 20 10.52 11.49 -4.28
C ASP A 20 11.46 11.37 -5.47
N ARG A 21 11.24 12.18 -6.53
CA ARG A 21 12.04 12.21 -7.76
C ARG A 21 11.96 10.91 -8.56
N ASN A 22 10.98 10.08 -8.27
CA ASN A 22 10.69 8.91 -9.07
C ASN A 22 9.68 9.29 -10.16
N PRO A 23 10.06 9.21 -11.45
CA PRO A 23 9.15 9.61 -12.54
C PRO A 23 7.82 8.88 -12.53
N THR A 24 7.77 7.68 -11.97
CA THR A 24 6.53 6.89 -11.86
C THR A 24 5.46 7.63 -11.07
N THR A 25 5.85 8.43 -10.09
CA THR A 25 4.91 9.17 -9.24
C THR A 25 4.52 10.53 -9.78
N LEU A 26 5.13 10.95 -10.88
CA LEU A 26 4.84 12.27 -11.46
C LEU A 26 3.46 12.31 -12.12
N HIS A 27 3.15 11.29 -12.92
CA HIS A 27 1.85 11.12 -13.59
C HIS A 27 1.41 9.66 -13.42
N PRO A 28 1.03 9.26 -12.20
CA PRO A 28 0.76 7.86 -11.93
C PRO A 28 -0.51 7.37 -12.63
N ALA A 29 -0.51 6.11 -12.99
CA ALA A 29 -1.72 5.41 -13.41
C ALA A 29 -2.71 5.37 -12.23
N SER A 30 -3.97 5.02 -12.52
CA SER A 30 -4.91 4.77 -11.42
C SER A 30 -4.36 3.68 -10.50
N PRO A 31 -4.60 3.76 -9.18
CA PRO A 31 -4.09 2.75 -8.25
C PRO A 31 -4.48 1.33 -8.62
N ASP A 32 -5.71 1.12 -9.05
CA ASP A 32 -6.19 -0.22 -9.43
C ASP A 32 -5.48 -0.76 -10.68
N ALA A 33 -5.30 0.08 -11.69
CA ALA A 33 -4.60 -0.31 -12.90
C ALA A 33 -3.12 -0.62 -12.62
N ALA A 34 -2.48 0.19 -11.81
CA ALA A 34 -1.09 -0.03 -11.42
C ALA A 34 -0.94 -1.32 -10.61
N ALA A 35 -1.83 -1.58 -9.66
CA ALA A 35 -1.80 -2.78 -8.85
C ALA A 35 -1.99 -4.04 -9.70
N ALA A 36 -2.94 -4.02 -10.62
CA ALA A 36 -3.18 -5.14 -11.51
C ALA A 36 -1.97 -5.42 -12.41
N ALA A 37 -1.34 -4.38 -12.93
CA ALA A 37 -0.15 -4.51 -13.76
C ALA A 37 1.01 -5.12 -12.99
N VAL A 38 1.26 -4.64 -11.77
CA VAL A 38 2.33 -5.17 -10.91
C VAL A 38 2.07 -6.64 -10.60
N ARG A 39 0.85 -6.97 -10.18
CA ARG A 39 0.51 -8.36 -9.86
C ARG A 39 0.68 -9.29 -11.06
N SER A 40 0.32 -8.84 -12.26
CA SER A 40 0.44 -9.66 -13.46
C SER A 40 1.87 -10.07 -13.78
N ALA A 41 2.86 -9.34 -13.27
CA ALA A 41 4.27 -9.63 -13.47
C ALA A 41 4.83 -10.62 -12.44
N ILE A 42 4.05 -10.97 -11.42
CA ILE A 42 4.50 -11.86 -10.34
C ILE A 42 4.16 -13.30 -10.71
N SER A 43 5.20 -14.12 -10.86
CA SER A 43 5.03 -15.53 -11.21
C SER A 43 4.88 -16.46 -10.00
N ASP A 44 5.28 -16.00 -8.82
CA ASP A 44 5.22 -16.81 -7.60
C ASP A 44 4.67 -15.94 -6.45
N SER A 45 3.36 -15.93 -6.33
CA SER A 45 2.67 -15.19 -5.27
C SER A 45 3.01 -15.75 -3.87
N GLY A 46 3.24 -17.05 -3.78
CA GLY A 46 3.63 -17.67 -2.51
C GLY A 46 4.94 -17.13 -1.96
N ALA A 47 5.89 -16.85 -2.83
CA ALA A 47 7.16 -16.25 -2.41
C ALA A 47 6.96 -14.84 -1.85
N VAL A 48 6.04 -14.06 -2.43
CA VAL A 48 5.72 -12.72 -1.92
C VAL A 48 5.12 -12.80 -0.52
N LEU A 49 4.15 -13.69 -0.33
CA LEU A 49 3.50 -13.89 0.98
C LEU A 49 4.51 -14.34 2.03
N GLU A 50 5.35 -15.30 1.68
CA GLU A 50 6.38 -15.81 2.57
C GLU A 50 7.38 -14.74 2.97
N ARG A 51 7.85 -13.94 2.00
CA ARG A 51 8.80 -12.87 2.30
C ARG A 51 8.20 -11.81 3.21
N ALA A 52 6.94 -11.47 3.01
CA ALA A 52 6.26 -10.52 3.89
C ALA A 52 6.19 -11.05 5.32
N ARG A 53 5.88 -12.33 5.49
CA ARG A 53 5.84 -12.97 6.82
C ARG A 53 7.21 -12.98 7.47
N GLU A 54 8.26 -13.31 6.73
CA GLU A 54 9.63 -13.29 7.23
C GLU A 54 10.02 -11.91 7.76
N LEU A 55 9.71 -10.86 7.00
CA LEU A 55 10.01 -9.49 7.41
C LEU A 55 9.24 -9.11 8.67
N ALA A 56 7.96 -9.48 8.74
CA ALA A 56 7.14 -9.20 9.90
C ALA A 56 7.69 -9.91 11.15
N ASP A 57 8.08 -11.17 11.00
CA ASP A 57 8.65 -11.96 12.10
C ASP A 57 9.98 -11.41 12.58
N ALA A 58 10.73 -10.77 11.70
CA ALA A 58 11.99 -10.10 12.05
C ALA A 58 11.80 -8.72 12.70
N GLY A 59 10.56 -8.26 12.83
CA GLY A 59 10.25 -6.94 13.38
C GLY A 59 10.20 -5.83 12.34
N ASP A 60 10.38 -6.14 11.06
CA ASP A 60 10.38 -5.16 9.97
C ASP A 60 8.98 -5.02 9.36
N THR A 61 8.00 -4.65 10.18
CA THR A 61 6.60 -4.60 9.79
C THR A 61 6.35 -3.63 8.63
N GLN A 62 7.03 -2.49 8.63
CA GLN A 62 6.88 -1.51 7.55
C GLN A 62 7.36 -2.07 6.21
N LEU A 63 8.49 -2.79 6.19
CA LEU A 63 8.99 -3.42 4.98
C LEU A 63 8.05 -4.55 4.51
N ALA A 64 7.48 -5.29 5.46
CA ALA A 64 6.49 -6.32 5.16
C ALA A 64 5.27 -5.72 4.44
N LEU A 65 4.81 -4.54 4.87
CA LEU A 65 3.71 -3.83 4.22
C LEU A 65 4.04 -3.50 2.76
N HIS A 66 5.26 -3.02 2.49
CA HIS A 66 5.67 -2.73 1.13
C HIS A 66 5.68 -3.99 0.25
N VAL A 67 6.15 -5.10 0.79
CA VAL A 67 6.20 -6.35 0.04
C VAL A 67 4.80 -6.88 -0.23
N ILE A 68 3.93 -6.93 0.80
CA ILE A 68 2.59 -7.48 0.63
C ILE A 68 1.72 -6.65 -0.32
N ASP A 69 2.00 -5.37 -0.47
CA ASP A 69 1.27 -4.50 -1.39
C ASP A 69 1.41 -4.94 -2.85
N LEU A 70 2.45 -5.71 -3.19
CA LEU A 70 2.58 -6.27 -4.53
C LEU A 70 1.36 -7.11 -4.93
N LEU A 71 0.68 -7.70 -3.96
CA LEU A 71 -0.53 -8.51 -4.17
C LEU A 71 -1.77 -7.83 -3.60
N ALA A 72 -1.67 -7.25 -2.42
CA ALA A 72 -2.82 -6.79 -1.65
C ALA A 72 -3.55 -5.60 -2.26
N LEU A 73 -2.88 -4.82 -3.09
CA LEU A 73 -3.51 -3.66 -3.74
C LEU A 73 -4.35 -4.02 -4.96
N ASP A 74 -4.24 -5.25 -5.45
CA ASP A 74 -5.10 -5.73 -6.53
C ASP A 74 -6.54 -5.82 -6.03
N ALA A 75 -7.49 -5.31 -6.81
CA ALA A 75 -8.91 -5.31 -6.45
C ALA A 75 -9.60 -6.65 -6.71
N GLY A 76 -8.90 -7.62 -7.30
CA GLY A 76 -9.45 -8.93 -7.62
C GLY A 76 -9.73 -9.80 -6.40
N GLU A 77 -10.32 -10.96 -6.66
CA GLU A 77 -10.72 -11.92 -5.62
C GLU A 77 -9.96 -13.24 -5.73
N ASP A 78 -8.82 -13.26 -6.42
CA ASP A 78 -8.00 -14.46 -6.49
C ASP A 78 -7.51 -14.84 -5.09
N PRO A 79 -7.34 -16.15 -4.80
CA PRO A 79 -6.98 -16.60 -3.45
C PRO A 79 -5.71 -15.95 -2.89
N ASP A 80 -4.69 -15.74 -3.74
CA ASP A 80 -3.44 -15.11 -3.32
C ASP A 80 -3.65 -13.65 -2.92
N VAL A 81 -4.50 -12.93 -3.64
CA VAL A 81 -4.84 -11.54 -3.35
C VAL A 81 -5.64 -11.44 -2.05
N VAL A 82 -6.62 -12.32 -1.86
CA VAL A 82 -7.42 -12.37 -0.65
C VAL A 82 -6.55 -12.67 0.58
N GLU A 83 -5.65 -13.63 0.46
CA GLU A 83 -4.71 -13.96 1.53
C GLU A 83 -3.77 -12.79 1.84
N ALA A 84 -3.29 -12.11 0.79
CA ALA A 84 -2.43 -10.93 0.96
C ALA A 84 -3.16 -9.81 1.70
N ARG A 85 -4.43 -9.56 1.38
CA ARG A 85 -5.22 -8.55 2.10
C ARG A 85 -5.42 -8.91 3.56
N ALA A 86 -5.65 -10.17 3.87
CA ALA A 86 -5.78 -10.64 5.24
C ALA A 86 -4.47 -10.42 6.02
N LEU A 87 -3.35 -10.77 5.41
CA LEU A 87 -2.04 -10.54 6.02
C LEU A 87 -1.77 -9.05 6.22
N LYS A 88 -2.09 -8.23 5.24
CA LYS A 88 -1.94 -6.77 5.36
C LYS A 88 -2.76 -6.22 6.53
N ALA A 89 -3.97 -6.73 6.74
CA ALA A 89 -4.79 -6.32 7.87
C ALA A 89 -4.09 -6.63 9.21
N GLU A 90 -3.50 -7.80 9.33
CA GLU A 90 -2.73 -8.16 10.52
C GLU A 90 -1.51 -7.25 10.71
N LEU A 91 -0.80 -6.94 9.63
CA LEU A 91 0.37 -6.05 9.67
C LEU A 91 -0.03 -4.64 10.09
N CYS A 92 -1.17 -4.14 9.63
CA CYS A 92 -1.67 -2.84 10.04
C CYS A 92 -1.98 -2.80 11.54
N ARG A 93 -2.57 -3.84 12.09
CA ARG A 93 -2.84 -3.95 13.53
C ARG A 93 -1.53 -3.95 14.33
N SER A 94 -0.55 -4.71 13.86
CA SER A 94 0.77 -4.77 14.46
C SER A 94 1.45 -3.40 14.43
N ARG A 95 1.41 -2.74 13.29
CA ARG A 95 2.03 -1.42 13.12
C ARG A 95 1.35 -0.37 14.00
N ALA A 96 0.05 -0.45 14.16
CA ALA A 96 -0.71 0.46 15.03
C ALA A 96 -0.24 0.37 16.49
N GLY A 97 0.19 -0.82 16.93
CA GLY A 97 0.73 -1.00 18.27
C GLY A 97 2.15 -0.51 18.45
N GLU A 98 2.88 -0.25 17.36
CA GLU A 98 4.30 0.11 17.41
C GLU A 98 4.56 1.61 17.38
N ILE A 99 3.62 2.43 16.91
CA ILE A 99 3.89 3.83 16.63
C ILE A 99 3.03 4.80 17.42
N GLU A 100 3.65 5.95 17.64
CA GLU A 100 3.07 7.21 18.05
C GLU A 100 3.42 8.21 16.95
N PRO A 101 2.63 9.22 16.62
CA PRO A 101 1.49 9.72 17.38
C PRO A 101 0.18 8.98 17.09
N PHE A 102 -0.83 9.28 17.90
CA PHE A 102 -2.16 8.68 17.85
C PHE A 102 -2.81 8.76 16.46
N VAL A 103 -2.60 9.83 15.71
CA VAL A 103 -3.19 9.99 14.37
C VAL A 103 -2.73 8.87 13.43
N SER A 104 -1.44 8.58 13.40
CA SER A 104 -0.91 7.49 12.57
C SER A 104 -1.44 6.15 13.04
N LYS A 105 -1.49 5.92 14.36
CA LYS A 105 -2.04 4.70 14.94
C LYS A 105 -3.49 4.48 14.51
N SER A 106 -4.31 5.53 14.56
CA SER A 106 -5.71 5.47 14.11
C SER A 106 -5.82 5.12 12.64
N CYS A 107 -4.96 5.67 11.79
CA CYS A 107 -4.94 5.36 10.36
C CYS A 107 -4.65 3.88 10.11
N TYR A 108 -3.68 3.30 10.80
CA TYR A 108 -3.36 1.88 10.64
C TYR A 108 -4.50 0.99 11.13
N GLN A 109 -5.13 1.34 12.26
CA GLN A 109 -6.26 0.58 12.78
C GLN A 109 -7.46 0.63 11.82
N SER A 110 -7.76 1.79 11.27
CA SER A 110 -8.83 1.95 10.28
C SER A 110 -8.55 1.17 9.01
N SER A 111 -7.31 1.20 8.52
CA SER A 111 -6.90 0.44 7.35
C SER A 111 -7.03 -1.06 7.59
N ALA A 112 -6.66 -1.54 8.78
CA ALA A 112 -6.81 -2.95 9.13
C ALA A 112 -8.28 -3.38 9.07
N ARG A 113 -9.17 -2.56 9.60
CA ARG A 113 -10.62 -2.84 9.58
C ARG A 113 -11.16 -2.87 8.15
N LEU A 114 -10.79 -1.88 7.32
CA LEU A 114 -11.23 -1.82 5.93
C LEU A 114 -10.75 -3.01 5.12
N LEU A 115 -9.51 -3.43 5.33
CA LEU A 115 -8.96 -4.60 4.66
C LEU A 115 -9.70 -5.88 5.07
N GLY A 116 -10.07 -5.97 6.34
CA GLY A 116 -10.89 -7.09 6.84
C GLY A 116 -12.27 -7.13 6.19
N ASP A 117 -12.81 -5.98 5.78
CA ASP A 117 -14.11 -5.87 5.09
C ASP A 117 -13.98 -6.00 3.56
N GLY A 118 -12.79 -6.27 3.04
CA GLY A 118 -12.59 -6.49 1.61
C GLY A 118 -12.12 -5.29 0.80
N HIS A 119 -11.88 -4.15 1.42
CA HIS A 119 -11.33 -2.98 0.73
C HIS A 119 -9.81 -3.12 0.59
N THR A 120 -9.25 -2.55 -0.47
CA THR A 120 -7.80 -2.60 -0.71
C THR A 120 -7.06 -1.39 -0.17
N SER A 121 -7.74 -0.24 -0.11
CA SER A 121 -7.15 1.01 0.37
C SER A 121 -8.25 2.04 0.62
N TRP A 122 -7.88 3.17 1.20
CA TRP A 122 -8.80 4.30 1.38
C TRP A 122 -9.39 4.80 0.07
N THR A 123 -8.64 4.70 -1.02
CA THR A 123 -9.09 5.19 -2.32
C THR A 123 -10.26 4.40 -2.88
N ASN A 124 -10.53 3.22 -2.35
CA ASN A 124 -11.62 2.36 -2.79
C ASN A 124 -12.95 2.66 -2.07
N LEU A 125 -12.99 3.66 -1.23
CA LEU A 125 -14.19 4.04 -0.50
C LEU A 125 -15.04 5.08 -1.21
N GLY A 126 -14.50 5.74 -2.19
CA GLY A 126 -15.21 6.77 -2.93
C GLY A 126 -16.06 6.20 -4.04
#